data_4bb9894326c9ab6d8ab7a1ac48826699
#
_entry.id   4bb9894326c9ab6d8ab7a1ac48826699
#
_cell.length_a   1.000
_cell.length_b   1.000
_cell.length_c   1.000
_cell.angle_alpha   90.00
_cell.angle_beta   90.00
_cell.angle_gamma   90.00
#
_symmetry.space_group_name_H-M   'P 1'
#
loop_
_entity.id
_entity.type
_entity.pdbx_description
1 polymer ?
#
loop_
_entity_poly.entity_id
_entity_poly.type
_entity_poly.pdbx_seq_one_letter_code
_entity_poly.pdbx_strand_id
1 'polypeptide(L)'
;MKEVKTPRKPFIFYYIVVLLILMLINMFVMPTIREASIKKVDYNEFMNMTLNKQIKKVEIDDSQITFTDQNGTVYKTAKMDSDWGLTERLYRSGAEFTTEVQEQMSPLASFFLSWIIPIILFSALGYYAQKKMMNKMSGGGANMMFGMGKSNAKIYVPSEEGIRFSDVAGEDEAKENLAEIVDYLHQPSKYSEIGASMPKGVLLVGPPGTGKTMLAKAVAGEANVPFFSISGSEFVEMFVGMGASKVRDLFKQAKEKAPCIVFIDEIDAIGKKRDGQIGGNDEREQTLNQLLTEMDGFEGNNGVIILAATNRPESLDPALTRPGRFDRRVPVELPDLVGREAILRVHSKKTRLADNVDLHAIARMAAGASGAELANIINEGALRAVRNGRRIVTLADLEESVEVVIAGYQKKNAVLSPKEKMTVAYHEIGHALVAAKQTHSAPVQKITIIPRTSGALGYTMQVEQQDKYLMTKEELQNKIATLTGGRAAEEIVTGTISTGASNDIEQATKLARAMITRYGMTEEFDMVAMETVNNQYLGGDTSLACSAETQKQIDEKVVEVVKTQHKKALDILNENKDKLHELANFLYEKETITGEEFMRILES
;
A
#
# COMPACT_ATOMS: atom_id res chain seq x y z
N MET A 1 13.96 18.95 -4.14
CA MET A 1 13.05 18.99 -5.31
C MET A 1 11.68 19.47 -4.85
N LYS A 2 11.08 20.45 -5.54
CA LYS A 2 9.73 20.94 -5.22
C LYS A 2 8.71 20.30 -6.15
N GLU A 3 7.61 19.80 -5.59
CA GLU A 3 6.49 19.24 -6.36
C GLU A 3 5.69 20.38 -7.00
N VAL A 4 5.47 20.32 -8.31
CA VAL A 4 4.62 21.28 -9.03
C VAL A 4 3.18 20.81 -8.95
N LYS A 5 2.36 21.49 -8.15
CA LYS A 5 0.92 21.19 -8.05
C LYS A 5 0.18 21.62 -9.31
N THR A 6 -0.61 20.72 -9.87
CA THR A 6 -1.53 21.03 -11.00
C THR A 6 -2.58 22.05 -10.55
N PRO A 7 -2.98 22.99 -11.42
CA PRO A 7 -3.95 24.02 -11.07
C PRO A 7 -5.33 23.42 -10.77
N ARG A 8 -5.91 23.76 -9.61
CA ARG A 8 -7.26 23.36 -9.21
C ARG A 8 -8.29 23.99 -10.16
N LYS A 9 -9.36 23.24 -10.48
CA LYS A 9 -10.46 23.72 -11.32
C LYS A 9 -11.04 25.03 -10.74
N PRO A 10 -11.33 26.05 -11.57
CA PRO A 10 -11.82 27.33 -11.08
C PRO A 10 -13.19 27.18 -10.41
N PHE A 11 -13.43 27.97 -9.36
CA PHE A 11 -14.65 27.95 -8.52
C PHE A 11 -15.95 28.05 -9.34
N ILE A 12 -15.90 28.69 -10.49
CA ILE A 12 -17.02 28.86 -11.44
C ILE A 12 -17.61 27.52 -11.93
N PHE A 13 -16.81 26.45 -12.02
CA PHE A 13 -17.30 25.12 -12.39
C PHE A 13 -18.28 24.55 -11.36
N TYR A 14 -18.01 24.75 -10.08
CA TYR A 14 -18.90 24.28 -9.00
C TYR A 14 -20.20 25.08 -8.94
N TYR A 15 -20.16 26.38 -9.24
CA TYR A 15 -21.36 27.21 -9.34
C TYR A 15 -22.27 26.78 -10.48
N ILE A 16 -21.72 26.44 -11.66
CA ILE A 16 -22.51 25.96 -12.80
C ILE A 16 -23.18 24.62 -12.48
N VAL A 17 -22.48 23.70 -11.83
CA VAL A 17 -23.04 22.40 -11.44
C VAL A 17 -24.16 22.57 -10.42
N VAL A 18 -24.00 23.43 -9.43
CA VAL A 18 -25.04 23.72 -8.41
C VAL A 18 -26.28 24.37 -9.06
N LEU A 19 -26.09 25.30 -9.98
CA LEU A 19 -27.18 25.98 -10.70
C LEU A 19 -27.96 25.00 -11.59
N LEU A 20 -27.28 24.04 -12.21
CA LEU A 20 -27.88 22.99 -13.02
C LEU A 20 -28.69 22.00 -12.17
N ILE A 21 -28.20 21.64 -11.00
CA ILE A 21 -28.91 20.80 -10.03
C ILE A 21 -30.17 21.53 -9.50
N LEU A 22 -30.07 22.82 -9.15
CA LEU A 22 -31.21 23.62 -8.73
C LEU A 22 -32.26 23.75 -9.83
N MET A 23 -31.84 23.89 -11.09
CA MET A 23 -32.75 23.96 -12.23
C MET A 23 -33.47 22.60 -12.45
N LEU A 24 -32.80 21.48 -12.31
CA LEU A 24 -33.40 20.14 -12.35
C LEU A 24 -34.40 19.91 -11.21
N ILE A 25 -34.06 20.35 -9.99
CA ILE A 25 -34.97 20.26 -8.85
C ILE A 25 -36.24 21.09 -9.09
N ASN A 26 -36.09 22.30 -9.63
CA ASN A 26 -37.25 23.16 -9.92
C ASN A 26 -38.11 22.59 -11.07
N MET A 27 -37.49 21.92 -12.06
CA MET A 27 -38.21 21.36 -13.19
C MET A 27 -38.93 20.03 -12.89
N PHE A 28 -38.36 19.17 -12.01
CA PHE A 28 -38.92 17.84 -11.75
C PHE A 28 -39.55 17.68 -10.36
N VAL A 29 -39.04 18.36 -9.33
CA VAL A 29 -39.47 18.16 -7.93
C VAL A 29 -40.57 19.14 -7.52
N MET A 30 -40.50 20.40 -7.96
CA MET A 30 -41.51 21.40 -7.57
C MET A 30 -42.92 21.11 -8.12
N PRO A 31 -43.14 20.62 -9.36
CA PRO A 31 -44.47 20.24 -9.83
C PRO A 31 -45.09 19.10 -9.01
N THR A 32 -44.29 18.09 -8.66
CA THR A 32 -44.76 16.93 -7.86
C THR A 32 -45.18 17.31 -6.44
N ILE A 33 -44.48 18.29 -5.84
CA ILE A 33 -44.84 18.79 -4.50
C ILE A 33 -46.14 19.61 -4.54
N ARG A 34 -46.40 20.39 -5.60
CA ARG A 34 -47.66 21.15 -5.78
C ARG A 34 -48.86 20.23 -5.98
N GLU A 35 -48.72 19.14 -6.75
CA GLU A 35 -49.79 18.15 -6.93
C GLU A 35 -50.10 17.37 -5.65
N ALA A 36 -49.12 17.16 -4.78
CA ALA A 36 -49.31 16.43 -3.52
C ALA A 36 -50.14 17.17 -2.47
N SER A 37 -50.36 18.47 -2.64
CA SER A 37 -51.17 19.29 -1.71
C SER A 37 -52.67 19.34 -2.06
N ILE A 38 -53.09 18.79 -3.21
CA ILE A 38 -54.47 18.77 -3.68
C ILE A 38 -55.13 17.44 -3.29
N LYS A 39 -56.22 17.49 -2.53
CA LYS A 39 -56.97 16.29 -2.15
C LYS A 39 -57.87 15.81 -3.30
N LYS A 40 -57.66 14.60 -3.75
CA LYS A 40 -58.55 13.98 -4.74
C LYS A 40 -59.77 13.39 -4.03
N VAL A 41 -60.94 13.71 -4.52
CA VAL A 41 -62.24 13.23 -3.98
C VAL A 41 -63.13 12.71 -5.10
N ASP A 42 -64.05 11.85 -4.74
CA ASP A 42 -65.04 11.31 -5.71
C ASP A 42 -66.12 12.36 -6.06
N TYR A 43 -66.69 12.22 -7.23
CA TYR A 43 -67.74 13.13 -7.70
C TYR A 43 -68.97 13.20 -6.74
N ASN A 44 -69.28 12.10 -6.06
CA ASN A 44 -70.32 12.06 -5.03
C ASN A 44 -70.04 12.95 -3.83
N GLU A 45 -68.79 12.98 -3.40
CA GLU A 45 -68.35 13.84 -2.29
C GLU A 45 -68.40 15.33 -2.67
N PHE A 46 -67.97 15.69 -3.88
CA PHE A 46 -68.16 17.02 -4.45
C PHE A 46 -69.65 17.42 -4.47
N MET A 47 -70.57 16.53 -4.88
CA MET A 47 -71.99 16.75 -4.89
C MET A 47 -72.55 17.01 -3.49
N ASN A 48 -72.12 16.22 -2.51
CA ASN A 48 -72.56 16.37 -1.12
C ASN A 48 -72.06 17.69 -0.54
N MET A 49 -70.79 18.10 -0.81
CA MET A 49 -70.25 19.38 -0.38
C MET A 49 -70.96 20.57 -1.06
N THR A 50 -71.39 20.41 -2.32
CA THR A 50 -72.17 21.40 -3.05
C THR A 50 -73.56 21.61 -2.40
N LEU A 51 -74.28 20.53 -2.13
CA LEU A 51 -75.59 20.54 -1.48
C LEU A 51 -75.54 21.16 -0.06
N ASN A 52 -74.47 20.87 0.69
CA ASN A 52 -74.27 21.38 2.05
C ASN A 52 -73.71 22.83 2.10
N LYS A 53 -73.56 23.49 0.94
CA LYS A 53 -72.99 24.83 0.80
C LYS A 53 -71.59 25.00 1.40
N GLN A 54 -70.80 23.98 1.35
CA GLN A 54 -69.43 23.96 1.91
C GLN A 54 -68.36 24.46 0.92
N ILE A 55 -68.72 24.66 -0.34
CA ILE A 55 -67.83 25.06 -1.40
C ILE A 55 -67.87 26.57 -1.57
N LYS A 56 -66.67 27.17 -1.64
CA LYS A 56 -66.49 28.63 -1.81
C LYS A 56 -66.27 28.98 -3.29
N LYS A 57 -65.35 28.27 -3.96
CA LYS A 57 -64.96 28.53 -5.36
C LYS A 57 -64.84 27.26 -6.13
N VAL A 58 -65.32 27.23 -7.38
CA VAL A 58 -65.20 26.08 -8.29
C VAL A 58 -64.63 26.54 -9.62
N GLU A 59 -63.61 25.85 -10.08
CA GLU A 59 -63.02 25.98 -11.42
C GLU A 59 -63.33 24.72 -12.22
N ILE A 60 -64.02 24.87 -13.34
CA ILE A 60 -64.48 23.76 -14.19
C ILE A 60 -63.60 23.76 -15.45
N ASP A 61 -62.82 22.69 -15.61
CA ASP A 61 -61.99 22.40 -16.79
C ASP A 61 -62.69 21.33 -17.65
N ASP A 62 -62.17 21.04 -18.83
CA ASP A 62 -62.76 20.08 -19.77
C ASP A 62 -62.91 18.68 -19.19
N SER A 63 -62.00 18.20 -18.39
CA SER A 63 -61.95 16.85 -17.82
C SER A 63 -62.07 16.77 -16.29
N GLN A 64 -61.97 17.88 -15.59
CA GLN A 64 -61.84 17.90 -14.12
C GLN A 64 -62.46 19.15 -13.51
N ILE A 65 -62.85 19.03 -12.25
CA ILE A 65 -63.38 20.13 -11.45
C ILE A 65 -62.43 20.33 -10.26
N THR A 66 -61.88 21.51 -10.15
CA THR A 66 -61.06 21.90 -8.98
C THR A 66 -61.91 22.82 -8.12
N PHE A 67 -62.02 22.56 -6.82
CA PHE A 67 -62.84 23.40 -5.95
C PHE A 67 -62.20 23.63 -4.59
N THR A 68 -62.54 24.74 -3.98
CA THR A 68 -62.03 25.15 -2.67
C THR A 68 -63.18 25.23 -1.68
N ASP A 69 -62.99 24.63 -0.50
CA ASP A 69 -63.99 24.70 0.58
C ASP A 69 -63.91 26.05 1.33
N GLN A 70 -64.83 26.24 2.31
CA GLN A 70 -64.86 27.44 3.15
C GLN A 70 -63.56 27.62 3.97
N ASN A 71 -62.78 26.57 4.21
CA ASN A 71 -61.55 26.56 5.00
C ASN A 71 -60.29 26.79 4.15
N GLY A 72 -60.43 26.92 2.82
CA GLY A 72 -59.31 27.16 1.91
C GLY A 72 -58.61 25.86 1.43
N THR A 73 -59.13 24.69 1.75
CA THR A 73 -58.56 23.42 1.25
C THR A 73 -58.97 23.19 -0.20
N VAL A 74 -58.02 22.85 -1.05
CA VAL A 74 -58.23 22.61 -2.48
C VAL A 74 -58.49 21.14 -2.75
N TYR A 75 -59.57 20.85 -3.43
CA TYR A 75 -60.01 19.51 -3.84
C TYR A 75 -60.07 19.43 -5.35
N LYS A 76 -59.94 18.20 -5.87
CA LYS A 76 -60.03 17.90 -7.29
C LYS A 76 -60.84 16.63 -7.53
N THR A 77 -61.77 16.70 -8.48
CA THR A 77 -62.56 15.55 -8.89
C THR A 77 -62.70 15.52 -10.41
N ALA A 78 -63.03 14.34 -10.96
CA ALA A 78 -63.33 14.20 -12.39
C ALA A 78 -64.68 14.85 -12.73
N LYS A 79 -64.77 15.50 -13.90
CA LYS A 79 -66.03 16.04 -14.41
C LYS A 79 -66.86 14.87 -14.99
N MET A 80 -68.16 14.89 -14.69
CA MET A 80 -69.14 13.97 -15.32
C MET A 80 -69.84 14.67 -16.46
N ASP A 81 -69.59 14.28 -17.70
CA ASP A 81 -70.17 14.91 -18.89
C ASP A 81 -71.70 14.75 -18.98
N SER A 82 -72.25 13.77 -18.28
CA SER A 82 -73.71 13.49 -18.23
C SER A 82 -74.46 14.37 -17.20
N ASP A 83 -73.78 15.17 -16.44
CA ASP A 83 -74.40 15.99 -15.40
C ASP A 83 -74.83 17.40 -15.92
N TRP A 84 -75.95 17.44 -16.60
CA TRP A 84 -76.53 18.67 -17.17
C TRP A 84 -77.00 19.68 -16.12
N GLY A 85 -77.19 19.27 -14.88
CA GLY A 85 -77.68 20.11 -13.78
C GLY A 85 -76.57 20.77 -12.93
N LEU A 86 -75.28 20.56 -13.24
CA LEU A 86 -74.17 21.03 -12.44
C LEU A 86 -74.18 22.53 -12.24
N THR A 87 -74.33 23.29 -13.28
CA THR A 87 -74.29 24.78 -13.27
C THR A 87 -75.43 25.35 -12.43
N GLU A 88 -76.65 24.76 -12.53
CA GLU A 88 -77.82 25.23 -11.71
C GLU A 88 -77.61 24.89 -10.23
N ARG A 89 -77.07 23.76 -9.89
CA ARG A 89 -76.75 23.39 -8.51
C ARG A 89 -75.64 24.28 -7.91
N LEU A 90 -74.59 24.58 -8.66
CA LEU A 90 -73.54 25.51 -8.22
C LEU A 90 -74.10 26.92 -7.98
N TYR A 91 -74.96 27.39 -8.87
CA TYR A 91 -75.63 28.66 -8.70
C TYR A 91 -76.50 28.70 -7.44
N ARG A 92 -77.31 27.63 -7.18
CA ARG A 92 -78.16 27.53 -5.98
C ARG A 92 -77.33 27.33 -4.69
N SER A 93 -76.10 26.77 -4.77
CA SER A 93 -75.26 26.64 -3.60
C SER A 93 -74.60 27.95 -3.17
N GLY A 94 -74.55 28.96 -4.05
CA GLY A 94 -73.89 30.24 -3.80
C GLY A 94 -72.36 30.18 -3.97
N ALA A 95 -71.82 29.12 -4.56
CA ALA A 95 -70.41 29.07 -4.84
C ALA A 95 -70.02 29.90 -6.07
N GLU A 96 -68.90 30.62 -6.00
CA GLU A 96 -68.31 31.27 -7.17
C GLU A 96 -67.80 30.23 -8.15
N PHE A 97 -68.28 30.20 -9.38
CA PHE A 97 -67.76 29.26 -10.38
C PHE A 97 -67.30 29.98 -11.64
N THR A 98 -66.15 29.54 -12.15
CA THR A 98 -65.52 30.05 -13.35
C THR A 98 -65.15 28.90 -14.28
N THR A 99 -65.19 29.14 -15.58
CA THR A 99 -64.62 28.26 -16.59
C THR A 99 -63.40 28.94 -17.15
N GLU A 100 -62.24 28.29 -17.09
CA GLU A 100 -61.04 28.86 -17.72
C GLU A 100 -61.22 28.78 -19.25
N VAL A 101 -61.18 29.92 -19.90
CA VAL A 101 -61.05 29.99 -21.34
C VAL A 101 -59.55 29.80 -21.63
N GLN A 102 -59.12 28.59 -21.88
CA GLN A 102 -57.78 28.33 -22.37
C GLN A 102 -57.62 28.94 -23.76
N GLU A 103 -56.91 30.07 -23.81
CA GLU A 103 -56.30 30.46 -25.10
C GLU A 103 -55.23 29.42 -25.44
N GLN A 104 -55.59 28.44 -26.22
CA GLN A 104 -54.64 27.44 -26.76
C GLN A 104 -53.61 28.18 -27.61
N MET A 105 -52.41 28.35 -27.04
CA MET A 105 -51.24 28.70 -27.84
C MET A 105 -51.12 27.68 -28.97
N SER A 106 -50.89 28.18 -30.22
CA SER A 106 -50.78 27.26 -31.36
C SER A 106 -49.74 26.18 -31.06
N PRO A 107 -49.98 24.91 -31.49
CA PRO A 107 -49.04 23.81 -31.25
C PRO A 107 -47.62 24.11 -31.71
N LEU A 108 -47.46 24.91 -32.75
CA LEU A 108 -46.18 25.41 -33.27
C LEU A 108 -45.52 26.40 -32.29
N ALA A 109 -46.27 27.31 -31.68
CA ALA A 109 -45.70 28.25 -30.73
C ALA A 109 -45.23 27.56 -29.42
N SER A 110 -45.99 26.58 -28.91
CA SER A 110 -45.58 25.78 -27.76
C SER A 110 -44.34 24.93 -28.04
N PHE A 111 -44.24 24.34 -29.24
CA PHE A 111 -43.04 23.58 -29.65
C PHE A 111 -41.81 24.49 -29.77
N PHE A 112 -41.93 25.66 -30.37
CA PHE A 112 -40.83 26.62 -30.46
C PHE A 112 -40.38 27.10 -29.06
N LEU A 113 -41.29 27.42 -28.18
CA LEU A 113 -40.98 27.91 -26.81
C LEU A 113 -40.33 26.83 -25.94
N SER A 114 -40.85 25.59 -26.06
CA SER A 114 -40.41 24.47 -25.18
C SER A 114 -39.11 23.80 -25.66
N TRP A 115 -38.83 23.78 -26.98
CA TRP A 115 -37.73 23.03 -27.50
C TRP A 115 -36.69 23.86 -28.23
N ILE A 116 -37.11 24.80 -29.09
CA ILE A 116 -36.19 25.54 -29.96
C ILE A 116 -35.48 26.66 -29.24
N ILE A 117 -36.22 27.45 -28.44
CA ILE A 117 -35.60 28.56 -27.68
C ILE A 117 -34.57 28.09 -26.69
N PRO A 118 -34.78 27.03 -25.86
CA PRO A 118 -33.75 26.48 -25.01
C PRO A 118 -32.54 25.97 -25.75
N ILE A 119 -32.73 25.27 -26.89
CA ILE A 119 -31.62 24.78 -27.74
C ILE A 119 -30.78 25.94 -28.28
N ILE A 120 -31.41 27.01 -28.79
CA ILE A 120 -30.71 28.19 -29.28
C ILE A 120 -29.99 28.91 -28.14
N LEU A 121 -30.60 29.03 -26.97
CA LEU A 121 -30.02 29.69 -25.80
C LEU A 121 -28.78 28.89 -25.31
N PHE A 122 -28.90 27.57 -25.21
CA PHE A 122 -27.79 26.70 -24.82
C PHE A 122 -26.66 26.72 -25.87
N SER A 123 -27.01 26.72 -27.15
CA SER A 123 -26.03 26.78 -28.21
C SER A 123 -25.32 28.14 -28.24
N ALA A 124 -26.03 29.25 -28.05
CA ALA A 124 -25.46 30.59 -27.95
C ALA A 124 -24.57 30.74 -26.69
N LEU A 125 -25.02 30.21 -25.56
CA LEU A 125 -24.23 30.21 -24.31
C LEU A 125 -22.97 29.37 -24.45
N GLY A 126 -23.10 28.17 -25.08
CA GLY A 126 -21.99 27.29 -25.42
C GLY A 126 -20.98 27.95 -26.32
N TYR A 127 -21.44 28.61 -27.40
CA TYR A 127 -20.59 29.35 -28.32
C TYR A 127 -19.89 30.55 -27.63
N TYR A 128 -20.60 31.29 -26.78
CA TYR A 128 -20.02 32.42 -26.05
C TYR A 128 -18.98 31.92 -25.00
N ALA A 129 -19.27 30.84 -24.30
CA ALA A 129 -18.34 30.21 -23.38
C ALA A 129 -17.11 29.67 -24.11
N GLN A 130 -17.29 29.04 -25.27
CA GLN A 130 -16.20 28.55 -26.13
C GLN A 130 -15.34 29.71 -26.67
N LYS A 131 -15.94 30.80 -27.12
CA LYS A 131 -15.23 32.00 -27.62
C LYS A 131 -14.45 32.70 -26.48
N LYS A 132 -15.01 32.78 -25.26
CA LYS A 132 -14.33 33.37 -24.10
C LYS A 132 -13.20 32.48 -23.56
N MET A 133 -13.33 31.15 -23.70
CA MET A 133 -12.30 30.18 -23.36
C MET A 133 -11.18 30.14 -24.43
N MET A 134 -11.52 30.22 -25.71
CA MET A 134 -10.54 30.30 -26.80
C MET A 134 -9.64 31.54 -26.73
N ASN A 135 -10.17 32.68 -26.31
CA ASN A 135 -9.39 33.92 -26.14
C ASN A 135 -8.45 33.91 -24.92
N LYS A 136 -8.62 32.95 -23.98
CA LYS A 136 -7.69 32.70 -22.86
C LYS A 136 -6.72 31.56 -23.06
N MET A 137 -6.88 30.77 -24.12
CA MET A 137 -6.06 29.61 -24.46
C MET A 137 -5.62 29.69 -25.93
N SER A 138 -4.82 30.70 -26.25
CA SER A 138 -4.03 30.71 -27.49
C SER A 138 -2.96 29.61 -27.35
N GLY A 139 -3.31 28.39 -27.77
CA GLY A 139 -2.41 27.24 -27.79
C GLY A 139 -3.11 25.92 -27.48
N GLY A 140 -3.73 25.28 -28.47
CA GLY A 140 -4.11 23.86 -28.40
C GLY A 140 -5.61 23.58 -28.20
N GLY A 141 -6.37 23.64 -29.25
CA GLY A 141 -7.78 23.26 -29.30
C GLY A 141 -8.00 21.75 -29.21
N ALA A 142 -9.22 21.38 -28.91
CA ALA A 142 -9.85 20.06 -29.04
C ALA A 142 -9.63 18.98 -27.96
N ASN A 143 -9.01 19.26 -26.81
CA ASN A 143 -8.72 18.19 -25.81
C ASN A 143 -9.50 18.25 -24.50
N MET A 144 -10.65 18.90 -24.43
CA MET A 144 -11.41 18.96 -23.17
C MET A 144 -12.32 17.75 -22.88
N MET A 145 -12.58 16.92 -23.89
CA MET A 145 -13.35 15.68 -23.73
C MET A 145 -12.48 14.45 -23.48
N PHE A 146 -11.15 14.57 -23.62
CA PHE A 146 -10.17 13.48 -23.52
C PHE A 146 -9.06 13.72 -22.47
N GLY A 147 -9.33 14.44 -21.40
CA GLY A 147 -8.39 14.60 -20.28
C GLY A 147 -8.12 13.32 -19.49
N MET A 148 -8.74 12.20 -19.83
CA MET A 148 -8.62 10.91 -19.15
C MET A 148 -7.31 10.15 -19.48
N GLY A 149 -6.57 10.54 -20.50
CA GLY A 149 -5.32 9.86 -20.90
C GLY A 149 -4.04 10.62 -20.53
N LYS A 150 -4.10 11.66 -19.69
CA LYS A 150 -2.90 12.37 -19.23
C LYS A 150 -2.21 11.63 -18.10
N SER A 151 -0.90 11.53 -18.19
CA SER A 151 -0.07 11.01 -17.10
C SER A 151 -0.22 11.87 -15.85
N ASN A 152 -0.47 11.24 -14.69
CA ASN A 152 -0.44 11.88 -13.37
C ASN A 152 0.98 11.88 -12.77
N ALA A 153 2.02 11.68 -13.57
CA ALA A 153 3.39 11.63 -13.10
C ALA A 153 3.72 12.89 -12.28
N LYS A 154 4.28 12.68 -11.11
CA LYS A 154 4.79 13.77 -10.28
C LYS A 154 6.09 14.26 -10.86
N ILE A 155 6.12 15.54 -11.24
CA ILE A 155 7.31 16.17 -11.81
C ILE A 155 8.01 16.93 -10.71
N TYR A 156 9.22 16.51 -10.38
CA TYR A 156 10.10 17.21 -9.45
C TYR A 156 11.15 17.98 -10.27
N VAL A 157 11.18 19.28 -10.09
CA VAL A 157 12.21 20.12 -10.70
C VAL A 157 13.43 20.19 -9.78
N PRO A 158 14.64 20.40 -10.31
CA PRO A 158 15.84 20.61 -9.52
C PRO A 158 15.64 21.70 -8.46
N SER A 159 16.09 21.45 -7.23
CA SER A 159 16.08 22.43 -6.16
C SER A 159 17.34 22.27 -5.32
N GLU A 160 17.82 23.35 -4.70
CA GLU A 160 18.99 23.33 -3.82
C GLU A 160 18.79 22.40 -2.58
N GLU A 161 17.55 22.16 -2.17
CA GLU A 161 17.15 21.26 -1.07
C GLU A 161 16.83 19.82 -1.58
N GLY A 162 17.32 19.42 -2.77
CA GLY A 162 17.10 18.09 -3.33
C GLY A 162 17.83 16.99 -2.53
N ILE A 163 17.24 15.78 -2.50
CA ILE A 163 17.92 14.59 -1.94
C ILE A 163 19.15 14.29 -2.79
N ARG A 164 20.29 14.06 -2.14
CA ARG A 164 21.57 13.70 -2.76
C ARG A 164 22.08 12.36 -2.24
N PHE A 165 23.16 11.83 -2.83
CA PHE A 165 23.79 10.59 -2.35
C PHE A 165 24.28 10.69 -0.91
N SER A 166 24.65 11.88 -0.43
CA SER A 166 25.01 12.15 0.97
C SER A 166 23.85 11.92 1.96
N ASP A 167 22.62 11.97 1.49
CA ASP A 167 21.42 11.76 2.31
C ASP A 167 20.98 10.27 2.32
N VAL A 168 21.58 9.45 1.46
CA VAL A 168 21.38 8.00 1.38
C VAL A 168 22.57 7.32 2.04
N ALA A 169 22.35 6.76 3.21
CA ALA A 169 23.36 5.98 3.93
C ALA A 169 23.29 4.49 3.54
N GLY A 170 24.43 3.82 3.59
CA GLY A 170 24.56 2.46 3.09
C GLY A 170 24.48 2.38 1.56
N GLU A 171 24.35 1.19 0.99
CA GLU A 171 24.15 0.95 -0.44
C GLU A 171 25.29 1.51 -1.31
N ASP A 172 26.53 1.38 -0.85
CA ASP A 172 27.67 2.05 -1.51
C ASP A 172 27.94 1.48 -2.90
N GLU A 173 27.77 0.19 -3.11
CA GLU A 173 27.87 -0.46 -4.42
C GLU A 173 26.76 0.01 -5.38
N ALA A 174 25.54 0.16 -4.88
CA ALA A 174 24.43 0.70 -5.67
C ALA A 174 24.69 2.16 -6.05
N LYS A 175 25.20 2.97 -5.13
CA LYS A 175 25.57 4.38 -5.40
C LYS A 175 26.69 4.48 -6.42
N GLU A 176 27.72 3.65 -6.34
CA GLU A 176 28.84 3.62 -7.30
C GLU A 176 28.32 3.32 -8.71
N ASN A 177 27.49 2.29 -8.86
CA ASN A 177 26.85 1.95 -10.13
C ASN A 177 26.00 3.08 -10.69
N LEU A 178 25.31 3.84 -9.82
CA LEU A 178 24.44 4.94 -10.21
C LEU A 178 25.19 6.26 -10.43
N ALA A 179 26.37 6.41 -9.83
CA ALA A 179 27.23 7.58 -10.05
C ALA A 179 27.71 7.67 -11.52
N GLU A 180 27.91 6.53 -12.19
CA GLU A 180 28.19 6.51 -13.63
C GLU A 180 27.08 7.13 -14.46
N ILE A 181 25.80 6.96 -14.05
CA ILE A 181 24.65 7.57 -14.72
C ILE A 181 24.67 9.09 -14.51
N VAL A 182 25.02 9.55 -13.32
CA VAL A 182 25.16 10.97 -13.01
C VAL A 182 26.28 11.59 -13.86
N ASP A 183 27.45 10.94 -13.95
CA ASP A 183 28.57 11.39 -14.78
C ASP A 183 28.19 11.48 -16.25
N TYR A 184 27.48 10.46 -16.77
CA TYR A 184 26.98 10.48 -18.15
C TYR A 184 26.00 11.62 -18.42
N LEU A 185 25.06 11.90 -17.51
CA LEU A 185 24.11 13.00 -17.68
C LEU A 185 24.81 14.37 -17.71
N HIS A 186 25.94 14.49 -17.00
CA HIS A 186 26.76 15.70 -17.01
C HIS A 186 27.68 15.79 -18.24
N GLN A 187 28.29 14.68 -18.66
CA GLN A 187 29.31 14.64 -19.70
C GLN A 187 29.12 13.49 -20.69
N PRO A 188 28.04 13.51 -21.51
CA PRO A 188 27.73 12.41 -22.43
C PRO A 188 28.80 12.23 -23.52
N SER A 189 29.53 13.28 -23.93
CA SER A 189 30.61 13.23 -24.93
C SER A 189 31.76 12.31 -24.50
N LYS A 190 32.13 12.29 -23.22
CA LYS A 190 33.20 11.45 -22.66
C LYS A 190 32.99 9.97 -22.95
N TYR A 191 31.74 9.52 -22.94
CA TYR A 191 31.37 8.12 -23.20
C TYR A 191 31.31 7.82 -24.70
N SER A 192 30.75 8.75 -25.49
CA SER A 192 30.65 8.58 -26.96
C SER A 192 32.01 8.60 -27.64
N GLU A 193 33.00 9.34 -27.15
CA GLU A 193 34.35 9.41 -27.72
C GLU A 193 35.08 8.06 -27.67
N ILE A 194 34.83 7.24 -26.66
CA ILE A 194 35.42 5.88 -26.53
C ILE A 194 34.51 4.78 -27.06
N GLY A 195 33.33 5.14 -27.65
CA GLY A 195 32.37 4.19 -28.19
C GLY A 195 31.53 3.47 -27.15
N ALA A 196 31.51 3.96 -25.89
CA ALA A 196 30.66 3.39 -24.85
C ALA A 196 29.20 3.83 -25.05
N SER A 197 28.27 2.87 -24.98
CA SER A 197 26.84 3.12 -24.98
C SER A 197 26.29 2.98 -23.56
N MET A 198 25.63 4.04 -23.05
CA MET A 198 24.98 3.95 -21.75
C MET A 198 23.66 3.17 -21.81
N PRO A 199 23.32 2.45 -20.75
CA PRO A 199 22.05 1.74 -20.66
C PRO A 199 20.89 2.75 -20.77
N LYS A 200 19.87 2.40 -21.54
CA LYS A 200 18.63 3.22 -21.65
C LYS A 200 17.81 3.15 -20.38
N GLY A 201 17.85 2.00 -19.72
CA GLY A 201 17.09 1.73 -18.50
C GLY A 201 17.90 0.97 -17.45
N VAL A 202 17.67 1.34 -16.20
CA VAL A 202 18.26 0.67 -15.03
C VAL A 202 17.14 0.19 -14.13
N LEU A 203 17.24 -1.07 -13.71
CA LEU A 203 16.30 -1.72 -12.83
C LEU A 203 16.89 -1.84 -11.42
N LEU A 204 16.30 -1.13 -10.46
CA LEU A 204 16.62 -1.26 -9.04
C LEU A 204 15.85 -2.46 -8.48
N VAL A 205 16.57 -3.45 -7.97
CA VAL A 205 15.98 -4.70 -7.47
C VAL A 205 16.35 -4.92 -6.01
N GLY A 206 15.41 -5.34 -5.18
CA GLY A 206 15.71 -5.63 -3.78
C GLY A 206 14.47 -5.67 -2.89
N PRO A 207 14.64 -5.98 -1.59
CA PRO A 207 13.55 -6.06 -0.63
C PRO A 207 12.78 -4.74 -0.48
N PRO A 208 11.53 -4.76 0.01
CA PRO A 208 10.80 -3.53 0.33
C PRO A 208 11.52 -2.76 1.46
N GLY A 209 11.40 -1.44 1.43
CA GLY A 209 11.98 -0.58 2.48
C GLY A 209 13.49 -0.32 2.39
N THR A 210 14.20 -0.85 1.40
CA THR A 210 15.66 -0.62 1.21
C THR A 210 16.01 0.75 0.62
N GLY A 211 15.02 1.58 0.27
CA GLY A 211 15.27 2.95 -0.18
C GLY A 211 15.40 3.14 -1.70
N LYS A 212 14.98 2.18 -2.53
CA LYS A 212 15.04 2.25 -4.01
C LYS A 212 14.49 3.56 -4.58
N THR A 213 13.32 3.99 -4.14
CA THR A 213 12.69 5.26 -4.55
C THR A 213 13.50 6.48 -4.10
N MET A 214 14.12 6.41 -2.91
CA MET A 214 14.97 7.49 -2.38
C MET A 214 16.28 7.57 -3.16
N LEU A 215 16.87 6.43 -3.49
CA LEU A 215 18.09 6.34 -4.29
C LEU A 215 17.85 6.90 -5.71
N ALA A 216 16.73 6.57 -6.36
CA ALA A 216 16.37 7.15 -7.66
C ALA A 216 16.22 8.68 -7.62
N LYS A 217 15.65 9.23 -6.54
CA LYS A 217 15.58 10.69 -6.32
C LYS A 217 16.96 11.30 -6.08
N ALA A 218 17.84 10.59 -5.36
CA ALA A 218 19.19 11.04 -5.11
C ALA A 218 20.01 11.13 -6.41
N VAL A 219 19.87 10.15 -7.32
CA VAL A 219 20.48 10.22 -8.67
C VAL A 219 20.07 11.48 -9.41
N ALA A 220 18.78 11.80 -9.41
CA ALA A 220 18.27 12.99 -10.09
C ALA A 220 18.72 14.29 -9.41
N GLY A 221 18.80 14.29 -8.07
CA GLY A 221 19.31 15.41 -7.28
C GLY A 221 20.79 15.66 -7.49
N GLU A 222 21.58 14.60 -7.60
CA GLU A 222 23.02 14.66 -7.90
C GLU A 222 23.28 15.13 -9.32
N ALA A 223 22.54 14.56 -10.30
CA ALA A 223 22.63 14.97 -11.70
C ALA A 223 22.01 16.35 -11.99
N ASN A 224 21.28 16.93 -11.04
CA ASN A 224 20.58 18.22 -11.17
C ASN A 224 19.64 18.27 -12.40
N VAL A 225 18.93 17.19 -12.66
CA VAL A 225 17.99 17.06 -13.78
C VAL A 225 16.55 16.90 -13.31
N PRO A 226 15.52 17.22 -14.14
CA PRO A 226 14.12 16.93 -13.82
C PRO A 226 13.88 15.45 -13.56
N PHE A 227 13.01 15.16 -12.56
CA PHE A 227 12.65 13.83 -12.15
C PHE A 227 11.15 13.60 -12.30
N PHE A 228 10.78 12.67 -13.16
CA PHE A 228 9.40 12.22 -13.35
C PHE A 228 9.19 10.95 -12.54
N SER A 229 8.25 10.96 -11.59
CA SER A 229 7.96 9.79 -10.75
C SER A 229 6.53 9.34 -10.94
N ILE A 230 6.36 8.06 -11.23
CA ILE A 230 5.06 7.41 -11.36
C ILE A 230 5.14 6.00 -10.76
N SER A 231 4.03 5.50 -10.20
CA SER A 231 3.91 4.09 -9.83
C SER A 231 3.40 3.28 -11.02
N GLY A 232 3.93 2.06 -11.20
CA GLY A 232 3.41 1.10 -12.18
C GLY A 232 1.92 0.84 -12.04
N SER A 233 1.40 0.88 -10.82
CA SER A 233 -0.03 0.74 -10.53
C SER A 233 -0.89 1.87 -11.11
N GLU A 234 -0.34 3.08 -11.32
CA GLU A 234 -1.05 4.22 -11.91
C GLU A 234 -1.31 4.06 -13.43
N PHE A 235 -0.64 3.12 -14.06
CA PHE A 235 -0.90 2.76 -15.46
C PHE A 235 -2.01 1.71 -15.60
N VAL A 236 -2.36 0.99 -14.54
CA VAL A 236 -3.42 -0.02 -14.56
C VAL A 236 -4.77 0.68 -14.44
N GLU A 237 -5.55 0.65 -15.53
CA GLU A 237 -6.85 1.31 -15.62
C GLU A 237 -7.95 0.32 -15.98
N MET A 238 -9.20 0.69 -15.74
CA MET A 238 -10.36 -0.15 -16.07
C MET A 238 -10.70 -0.15 -17.57
N PHE A 239 -10.25 0.87 -18.31
CA PHE A 239 -10.55 1.02 -19.73
C PHE A 239 -9.32 0.71 -20.59
N VAL A 240 -9.47 -0.21 -21.52
CA VAL A 240 -8.43 -0.66 -22.43
C VAL A 240 -7.84 0.53 -23.21
N GLY A 241 -6.51 0.63 -23.23
CA GLY A 241 -5.77 1.67 -23.94
C GLY A 241 -5.50 2.95 -23.16
N MET A 242 -6.08 3.12 -21.97
CA MET A 242 -5.79 4.31 -21.15
C MET A 242 -4.39 4.27 -20.55
N GLY A 243 -3.94 3.13 -20.05
CA GLY A 243 -2.58 2.94 -19.55
C GLY A 243 -1.55 3.22 -20.63
N ALA A 244 -1.74 2.68 -21.83
CA ALA A 244 -0.88 2.95 -22.99
C ALA A 244 -0.85 4.45 -23.36
N SER A 245 -1.96 5.17 -23.23
CA SER A 245 -2.02 6.61 -23.45
C SER A 245 -1.22 7.39 -22.42
N LYS A 246 -1.29 6.99 -21.13
CA LYS A 246 -0.50 7.59 -20.06
C LYS A 246 1.00 7.37 -20.26
N VAL A 247 1.40 6.18 -20.71
CA VAL A 247 2.80 5.88 -21.05
C VAL A 247 3.27 6.83 -22.14
N ARG A 248 2.55 6.95 -23.26
CA ARG A 248 2.91 7.89 -24.36
C ARG A 248 3.03 9.34 -23.89
N ASP A 249 2.09 9.80 -23.06
CA ASP A 249 2.11 11.17 -22.53
C ASP A 249 3.32 11.41 -21.62
N LEU A 250 3.63 10.46 -20.73
CA LEU A 250 4.81 10.51 -19.87
C LEU A 250 6.11 10.65 -20.67
N PHE A 251 6.30 9.77 -21.65
CA PHE A 251 7.52 9.78 -22.47
C PHE A 251 7.61 11.01 -23.38
N LYS A 252 6.47 11.51 -23.85
CA LYS A 252 6.43 12.79 -24.57
C LYS A 252 6.90 13.94 -23.69
N GLN A 253 6.38 14.05 -22.47
CA GLN A 253 6.79 15.08 -21.51
C GLN A 253 8.27 14.94 -21.11
N ALA A 254 8.77 13.72 -20.97
CA ALA A 254 10.18 13.47 -20.68
C ALA A 254 11.08 13.93 -21.82
N LYS A 255 10.74 13.63 -23.08
CA LYS A 255 11.47 14.10 -24.28
C LYS A 255 11.51 15.63 -24.36
N GLU A 256 10.42 16.31 -24.01
CA GLU A 256 10.35 17.78 -24.02
C GLU A 256 11.21 18.43 -22.91
N LYS A 257 11.56 17.69 -21.86
CA LYS A 257 12.33 18.17 -20.70
C LYS A 257 13.68 17.48 -20.54
N ALA A 258 14.18 16.86 -21.59
CA ALA A 258 15.52 16.26 -21.58
C ALA A 258 16.64 17.34 -21.40
N PRO A 259 17.73 17.06 -20.65
CA PRO A 259 18.01 15.80 -19.97
C PRO A 259 17.15 15.60 -18.71
N CYS A 260 16.64 14.38 -18.49
CA CYS A 260 15.79 14.08 -17.34
C CYS A 260 15.83 12.59 -16.97
N ILE A 261 15.31 12.26 -15.78
CA ILE A 261 15.13 10.89 -15.33
C ILE A 261 13.63 10.58 -15.20
N VAL A 262 13.21 9.47 -15.80
CA VAL A 262 11.87 8.88 -15.60
C VAL A 262 11.99 7.72 -14.64
N PHE A 263 11.29 7.76 -13.54
CA PHE A 263 11.28 6.71 -12.52
C PHE A 263 9.91 6.04 -12.47
N ILE A 264 9.90 4.73 -12.64
CA ILE A 264 8.70 3.88 -12.54
C ILE A 264 8.86 2.98 -11.33
N ASP A 265 8.13 3.28 -10.26
CA ASP A 265 8.10 2.42 -9.07
C ASP A 265 7.16 1.24 -9.29
N GLU A 266 7.42 0.11 -8.63
CA GLU A 266 6.59 -1.10 -8.73
C GLU A 266 6.30 -1.51 -10.19
N ILE A 267 7.35 -1.58 -11.03
CA ILE A 267 7.21 -1.90 -12.46
C ILE A 267 6.53 -3.27 -12.69
N ASP A 268 6.61 -4.18 -11.73
CA ASP A 268 5.96 -5.49 -11.75
C ASP A 268 4.42 -5.39 -11.80
N ALA A 269 3.81 -4.26 -11.43
CA ALA A 269 2.38 -4.04 -11.60
C ALA A 269 1.92 -4.14 -13.06
N ILE A 270 2.76 -3.72 -14.01
CA ILE A 270 2.48 -3.75 -15.47
C ILE A 270 3.35 -4.77 -16.20
N GLY A 271 4.52 -5.09 -15.65
CA GLY A 271 5.55 -5.91 -16.31
C GLY A 271 5.50 -7.40 -15.98
N LYS A 272 4.44 -7.94 -15.41
CA LYS A 272 4.34 -9.34 -15.00
C LYS A 272 4.33 -10.30 -16.20
N LYS A 273 5.02 -11.45 -16.06
CA LYS A 273 5.00 -12.56 -17.02
C LYS A 273 3.58 -12.98 -17.36
N ARG A 274 3.39 -13.47 -18.60
CA ARG A 274 2.12 -14.03 -19.09
C ARG A 274 1.84 -15.36 -18.40
N ASP A 275 0.91 -15.36 -17.47
CA ASP A 275 0.32 -16.61 -16.95
C ASP A 275 -0.80 -17.00 -17.94
N GLY A 276 -0.63 -18.01 -18.75
CA GLY A 276 -1.50 -18.43 -19.85
C GLY A 276 -3.02 -18.59 -19.55
N GLN A 277 -3.56 -17.83 -18.62
CA GLN A 277 -5.00 -17.74 -18.34
C GLN A 277 -5.69 -16.79 -19.33
N ILE A 278 -6.61 -17.35 -20.08
CA ILE A 278 -7.46 -16.63 -21.03
C ILE A 278 -8.46 -15.76 -20.23
N GLY A 279 -8.30 -14.45 -20.30
CA GLY A 279 -9.30 -13.48 -19.83
C GLY A 279 -8.85 -12.55 -18.71
N GLY A 280 -8.58 -11.29 -19.04
CA GLY A 280 -8.47 -10.19 -18.08
C GLY A 280 -7.18 -9.35 -18.07
N ASN A 281 -6.20 -9.63 -18.92
CA ASN A 281 -4.91 -8.91 -18.90
C ASN A 281 -4.64 -8.02 -20.12
N ASP A 282 -5.60 -7.86 -21.03
CA ASP A 282 -5.40 -7.12 -22.30
C ASP A 282 -4.90 -5.68 -22.08
N GLU A 283 -5.37 -5.01 -21.06
CA GLU A 283 -4.98 -3.63 -20.75
C GLU A 283 -3.54 -3.53 -20.24
N ARG A 284 -3.14 -4.44 -19.33
CA ARG A 284 -1.76 -4.49 -18.83
C ARG A 284 -0.77 -4.86 -19.93
N GLU A 285 -1.13 -5.83 -20.77
CA GLU A 285 -0.30 -6.24 -21.90
C GLU A 285 -0.15 -5.12 -22.93
N GLN A 286 -1.22 -4.39 -23.23
CA GLN A 286 -1.18 -3.24 -24.11
C GLN A 286 -0.31 -2.11 -23.54
N THR A 287 -0.40 -1.87 -22.25
CA THR A 287 0.42 -0.88 -21.53
C THR A 287 1.88 -1.27 -21.52
N LEU A 288 2.20 -2.55 -21.25
CA LEU A 288 3.54 -3.09 -21.31
C LEU A 288 4.13 -2.95 -22.73
N ASN A 289 3.39 -3.37 -23.76
CA ASN A 289 3.82 -3.26 -25.15
C ASN A 289 4.07 -1.80 -25.54
N GLN A 290 3.26 -0.86 -25.07
CA GLN A 290 3.50 0.57 -25.31
C GLN A 290 4.77 1.04 -24.61
N LEU A 291 5.02 0.62 -23.34
CA LEU A 291 6.25 0.95 -22.63
C LEU A 291 7.47 0.44 -23.38
N LEU A 292 7.45 -0.82 -23.83
CA LEU A 292 8.52 -1.41 -24.62
C LEU A 292 8.76 -0.63 -25.93
N THR A 293 7.69 -0.22 -26.61
CA THR A 293 7.76 0.57 -27.85
C THR A 293 8.39 1.94 -27.59
N GLU A 294 8.00 2.62 -26.51
CA GLU A 294 8.61 3.92 -26.15
C GLU A 294 10.09 3.77 -25.80
N MET A 295 10.47 2.70 -25.07
CA MET A 295 11.88 2.42 -24.73
C MET A 295 12.71 2.10 -25.99
N ASP A 296 12.18 1.30 -26.92
CA ASP A 296 12.85 0.97 -28.19
C ASP A 296 13.00 2.19 -29.08
N GLY A 297 11.98 3.09 -29.08
CA GLY A 297 11.95 4.33 -29.84
C GLY A 297 12.90 5.45 -29.33
N PHE A 298 13.68 5.22 -28.29
CA PHE A 298 14.78 6.10 -27.91
C PHE A 298 16.02 5.78 -28.78
N GLU A 299 16.08 6.37 -29.96
CA GLU A 299 17.31 6.38 -30.75
C GLU A 299 18.29 7.38 -30.13
N GLY A 300 19.39 6.84 -29.63
CA GLY A 300 20.60 7.49 -29.15
C GLY A 300 20.52 8.92 -28.57
N ASN A 301 21.09 9.11 -27.36
CA ASN A 301 21.51 10.40 -26.78
C ASN A 301 20.46 11.51 -26.50
N ASN A 302 19.17 11.21 -26.38
CA ASN A 302 18.21 12.25 -26.03
C ASN A 302 18.26 12.69 -24.55
N GLY A 303 19.24 12.19 -23.75
CA GLY A 303 19.42 12.59 -22.35
C GLY A 303 18.29 12.13 -21.41
N VAL A 304 17.43 11.20 -21.83
CA VAL A 304 16.41 10.60 -20.98
C VAL A 304 16.87 9.25 -20.50
N ILE A 305 16.94 9.07 -19.17
CA ILE A 305 17.26 7.79 -18.55
C ILE A 305 16.03 7.28 -17.79
N ILE A 306 15.75 5.99 -17.97
CA ILE A 306 14.62 5.34 -17.31
C ILE A 306 15.17 4.54 -16.12
N LEU A 307 14.71 4.86 -14.90
CA LEU A 307 14.92 4.05 -13.72
C LEU A 307 13.62 3.32 -13.41
N ALA A 308 13.68 2.06 -13.06
CA ALA A 308 12.53 1.34 -12.54
C ALA A 308 12.89 0.62 -11.24
N ALA A 309 11.91 0.38 -10.38
CA ALA A 309 12.10 -0.38 -9.14
C ALA A 309 11.11 -1.53 -9.06
N THR A 310 11.58 -2.67 -8.52
CA THR A 310 10.75 -3.82 -8.22
C THR A 310 11.28 -4.59 -7.02
N ASN A 311 10.36 -5.21 -6.28
CA ASN A 311 10.69 -6.19 -5.25
C ASN A 311 10.62 -7.64 -5.79
N ARG A 312 10.17 -7.83 -7.06
CA ARG A 312 9.92 -9.14 -7.69
C ARG A 312 10.54 -9.23 -9.08
N PRO A 313 11.86 -9.19 -9.20
CA PRO A 313 12.51 -9.21 -10.51
C PRO A 313 12.19 -10.48 -11.32
N GLU A 314 11.95 -11.60 -10.64
CA GLU A 314 11.60 -12.89 -11.25
C GLU A 314 10.20 -12.92 -11.86
N SER A 315 9.29 -12.05 -11.42
CA SER A 315 7.95 -11.93 -11.97
C SER A 315 7.89 -11.14 -13.27
N LEU A 316 8.96 -10.40 -13.61
CA LEU A 316 8.99 -9.54 -14.79
C LEU A 316 9.04 -10.32 -16.10
N ASP A 317 8.34 -9.79 -17.11
CA ASP A 317 8.44 -10.30 -18.48
C ASP A 317 9.90 -10.16 -18.98
N PRO A 318 10.50 -11.22 -19.51
CA PRO A 318 11.87 -11.20 -20.03
C PRO A 318 12.09 -10.11 -21.11
N ALA A 319 11.05 -9.68 -21.79
CA ALA A 319 11.13 -8.60 -22.77
C ALA A 319 11.58 -7.26 -22.17
N LEU A 320 11.25 -6.99 -20.89
CA LEU A 320 11.70 -5.79 -20.18
C LEU A 320 13.20 -5.74 -19.93
N THR A 321 13.81 -6.91 -19.72
CA THR A 321 15.22 -7.03 -19.32
C THR A 321 16.16 -7.37 -20.47
N ARG A 322 15.67 -7.24 -21.73
CA ARG A 322 16.52 -7.41 -22.94
C ARG A 322 17.43 -6.19 -23.14
N PRO A 323 18.62 -6.40 -23.76
CA PRO A 323 19.50 -5.29 -24.13
C PRO A 323 18.77 -4.18 -24.88
N GLY A 324 19.05 -2.94 -24.52
CA GLY A 324 18.38 -1.75 -25.05
C GLY A 324 17.12 -1.31 -24.31
N ARG A 325 16.77 -2.01 -23.21
CA ARG A 325 15.66 -1.67 -22.31
C ARG A 325 16.18 -1.54 -20.87
N PHE A 326 15.72 -2.38 -19.92
CA PHE A 326 16.31 -2.45 -18.58
C PHE A 326 17.47 -3.45 -18.57
N ASP A 327 18.54 -3.08 -19.22
CA ASP A 327 19.72 -3.92 -19.44
C ASP A 327 20.73 -3.87 -18.29
N ARG A 328 20.63 -2.87 -17.40
CA ARG A 328 21.42 -2.79 -16.18
C ARG A 328 20.54 -3.09 -14.97
N ARG A 329 20.95 -4.06 -14.15
CA ARG A 329 20.32 -4.35 -12.86
C ARG A 329 21.23 -3.86 -11.74
N VAL A 330 20.67 -3.10 -10.80
CA VAL A 330 21.37 -2.62 -9.61
C VAL A 330 20.66 -3.22 -8.40
N PRO A 331 21.29 -4.18 -7.71
CA PRO A 331 20.75 -4.70 -6.45
C PRO A 331 20.80 -3.60 -5.38
N VAL A 332 19.73 -3.49 -4.60
CA VAL A 332 19.57 -2.62 -3.43
C VAL A 332 19.15 -3.54 -2.29
N GLU A 333 20.12 -4.07 -1.58
CA GLU A 333 19.95 -5.15 -0.62
C GLU A 333 19.59 -4.63 0.78
N LEU A 334 19.39 -5.52 1.74
CA LEU A 334 19.29 -5.11 3.14
C LEU A 334 20.66 -4.61 3.60
N PRO A 335 20.71 -3.51 4.39
CA PRO A 335 21.98 -2.94 4.82
C PRO A 335 22.74 -3.89 5.76
N ASP A 336 24.05 -3.98 5.58
CA ASP A 336 24.99 -4.61 6.50
C ASP A 336 25.09 -3.83 7.82
N LEU A 337 25.88 -4.30 8.77
CA LEU A 337 26.03 -3.66 10.08
C LEU A 337 26.47 -2.19 9.98
N VAL A 338 27.43 -1.91 9.08
CA VAL A 338 27.98 -0.56 8.88
C VAL A 338 26.90 0.34 8.23
N GLY A 339 26.21 -0.19 7.24
CA GLY A 339 25.09 0.49 6.57
C GLY A 339 23.93 0.78 7.53
N ARG A 340 23.58 -0.19 8.39
CA ARG A 340 22.53 0.01 9.42
C ARG A 340 22.91 1.13 10.40
N GLU A 341 24.14 1.14 10.91
CA GLU A 341 24.61 2.22 11.77
C GLU A 341 24.59 3.58 11.07
N ALA A 342 25.06 3.64 9.81
CA ALA A 342 25.05 4.86 9.02
C ALA A 342 23.62 5.38 8.78
N ILE A 343 22.67 4.50 8.48
CA ILE A 343 21.24 4.83 8.31
C ILE A 343 20.65 5.38 9.62
N LEU A 344 20.87 4.70 10.75
CA LEU A 344 20.44 5.18 12.07
C LEU A 344 21.03 6.57 12.36
N ARG A 345 22.29 6.79 12.05
CA ARG A 345 22.96 8.07 12.22
C ARG A 345 22.36 9.18 11.36
N VAL A 346 21.99 8.90 10.11
CA VAL A 346 21.32 9.87 9.23
C VAL A 346 19.94 10.24 9.78
N HIS A 347 19.13 9.26 10.19
CA HIS A 347 17.79 9.52 10.71
C HIS A 347 17.81 10.18 12.10
N SER A 348 18.86 9.96 12.88
CA SER A 348 19.02 10.59 14.20
C SER A 348 19.41 12.06 14.16
N LYS A 349 19.91 12.59 13.03
CA LYS A 349 20.31 14.02 12.91
C LYS A 349 19.22 15.02 13.32
N LYS A 350 17.96 14.67 13.16
CA LYS A 350 16.79 15.49 13.51
C LYS A 350 16.24 15.19 14.90
N THR A 351 16.79 14.20 15.59
CA THR A 351 16.31 13.70 16.88
C THR A 351 17.32 14.03 17.97
N ARG A 352 16.86 14.48 19.13
CA ARG A 352 17.74 14.75 20.26
C ARG A 352 18.05 13.45 20.99
N LEU A 353 19.21 12.88 20.74
CA LEU A 353 19.72 11.71 21.44
C LEU A 353 20.51 12.12 22.69
N ALA A 354 20.53 11.26 23.69
CA ALA A 354 21.45 11.37 24.83
C ALA A 354 22.89 11.04 24.38
N ASP A 355 23.87 11.65 25.03
CA ASP A 355 25.30 11.53 24.65
C ASP A 355 25.82 10.08 24.76
N ASN A 356 25.21 9.26 25.59
CA ASN A 356 25.59 7.86 25.81
C ASN A 356 24.87 6.85 24.92
N VAL A 357 24.17 7.28 23.86
CA VAL A 357 23.47 6.36 22.94
C VAL A 357 24.48 5.72 21.98
N ASP A 358 24.62 4.40 22.09
CA ASP A 358 25.41 3.58 21.18
C ASP A 358 24.57 3.12 19.99
N LEU A 359 24.66 3.82 18.85
CA LEU A 359 23.96 3.46 17.61
C LEU A 359 24.51 2.17 16.99
N HIS A 360 25.77 1.80 17.27
CA HIS A 360 26.34 0.53 16.83
C HIS A 360 25.67 -0.66 17.52
N ALA A 361 25.43 -0.56 18.83
CA ALA A 361 24.67 -1.58 19.57
C ALA A 361 23.25 -1.75 19.00
N ILE A 362 22.56 -0.62 18.72
CA ILE A 362 21.21 -0.65 18.09
C ILE A 362 21.26 -1.27 16.69
N ALA A 363 22.27 -0.96 15.88
CA ALA A 363 22.45 -1.55 14.55
C ALA A 363 22.66 -3.08 14.60
N ARG A 364 23.36 -3.59 15.61
CA ARG A 364 23.51 -5.03 15.85
C ARG A 364 22.17 -5.68 16.23
N MET A 365 21.42 -5.07 17.14
CA MET A 365 20.10 -5.55 17.54
C MET A 365 19.09 -5.57 16.39
N ALA A 366 19.22 -4.66 15.45
CA ALA A 366 18.37 -4.51 14.26
C ALA A 366 18.90 -5.30 13.06
N ALA A 367 19.54 -6.44 13.27
CA ALA A 367 20.02 -7.30 12.19
C ALA A 367 18.88 -7.71 11.26
N GLY A 368 19.08 -7.58 9.93
CA GLY A 368 18.06 -7.87 8.92
C GLY A 368 16.98 -6.78 8.74
N ALA A 369 17.06 -5.68 9.48
CA ALA A 369 16.12 -4.57 9.30
C ALA A 369 16.43 -3.77 8.02
N SER A 370 15.36 -3.41 7.31
CA SER A 370 15.43 -2.51 6.16
C SER A 370 15.67 -1.05 6.59
N GLY A 371 16.07 -0.20 5.65
CA GLY A 371 16.25 1.24 5.91
C GLY A 371 15.00 1.94 6.45
N ALA A 372 13.82 1.52 5.99
CA ALA A 372 12.54 2.04 6.48
C ALA A 372 12.27 1.63 7.94
N GLU A 373 12.58 0.39 8.32
CA GLU A 373 12.45 -0.09 9.70
C GLU A 373 13.42 0.62 10.62
N LEU A 374 14.67 0.84 10.19
CA LEU A 374 15.68 1.61 10.94
C LEU A 374 15.22 3.06 11.17
N ALA A 375 14.65 3.71 10.16
CA ALA A 375 14.06 5.05 10.31
C ALA A 375 12.90 5.03 11.33
N ASN A 376 12.08 3.98 11.30
CA ASN A 376 10.98 3.81 12.24
C ASN A 376 11.46 3.57 13.68
N ILE A 377 12.56 2.85 13.88
CA ILE A 377 13.18 2.66 15.22
C ILE A 377 13.53 4.02 15.85
N ILE A 378 14.16 4.92 15.10
CA ILE A 378 14.48 6.26 15.59
C ILE A 378 13.20 7.06 15.92
N ASN A 379 12.21 7.00 15.06
CA ASN A 379 10.93 7.67 15.27
C ASN A 379 10.16 7.14 16.49
N GLU A 380 10.07 5.83 16.65
CA GLU A 380 9.43 5.19 17.82
C GLU A 380 10.16 5.53 19.12
N GLY A 381 11.52 5.59 19.10
CA GLY A 381 12.32 6.03 20.22
C GLY A 381 11.99 7.47 20.64
N ALA A 382 11.83 8.36 19.66
CA ALA A 382 11.42 9.75 19.92
C ALA A 382 9.99 9.82 20.49
N LEU A 383 9.05 9.08 19.93
CA LEU A 383 7.68 8.99 20.43
C LEU A 383 7.62 8.42 21.85
N ARG A 384 8.44 7.40 22.17
CA ARG A 384 8.55 6.82 23.51
C ARG A 384 9.10 7.83 24.52
N ALA A 385 10.15 8.57 24.17
CA ALA A 385 10.70 9.61 25.03
C ALA A 385 9.62 10.65 25.39
N VAL A 386 8.83 11.10 24.40
CA VAL A 386 7.73 12.06 24.62
C VAL A 386 6.63 11.46 25.50
N ARG A 387 6.21 10.22 25.25
CA ARG A 387 5.23 9.51 26.10
C ARG A 387 5.66 9.42 27.58
N ASN A 388 6.97 9.34 27.82
CA ASN A 388 7.55 9.30 29.16
C ASN A 388 7.91 10.71 29.71
N GLY A 389 7.40 11.79 29.10
CA GLY A 389 7.62 13.17 29.53
C GLY A 389 9.04 13.70 29.33
N ARG A 390 9.88 13.02 28.55
CA ARG A 390 11.28 13.39 28.27
C ARG A 390 11.41 14.10 26.91
N ARG A 391 12.44 14.91 26.77
CA ARG A 391 12.76 15.64 25.54
C ARG A 391 14.04 15.13 24.85
N ILE A 392 14.59 14.05 25.38
CA ILE A 392 15.83 13.42 24.92
C ILE A 392 15.56 11.92 24.85
N VAL A 393 16.00 11.30 23.75
CA VAL A 393 15.88 9.85 23.51
C VAL A 393 17.10 9.18 24.18
N THR A 394 16.83 8.15 24.98
CA THR A 394 17.87 7.35 25.65
C THR A 394 18.10 6.04 24.90
N LEU A 395 19.21 5.35 25.25
CA LEU A 395 19.49 4.01 24.72
C LEU A 395 18.33 3.04 24.95
N ALA A 396 17.77 3.01 26.16
CA ALA A 396 16.62 2.17 26.50
C ALA A 396 15.35 2.46 25.68
N ASP A 397 15.18 3.70 25.16
CA ASP A 397 14.08 3.99 24.24
C ASP A 397 14.29 3.36 22.88
N LEU A 398 15.52 3.38 22.37
CA LEU A 398 15.85 2.78 21.08
C LEU A 398 15.84 1.25 21.15
N GLU A 399 16.36 0.65 22.23
CA GLU A 399 16.29 -0.79 22.44
C GLU A 399 14.85 -1.30 22.42
N GLU A 400 13.94 -0.66 23.20
CA GLU A 400 12.52 -1.01 23.15
C GLU A 400 11.90 -0.73 21.79
N SER A 401 12.38 0.30 21.05
CA SER A 401 11.88 0.59 19.72
C SER A 401 12.28 -0.46 18.69
N VAL A 402 13.47 -1.05 18.80
CA VAL A 402 13.87 -2.23 18.01
C VAL A 402 12.88 -3.36 18.27
N GLU A 403 12.57 -3.64 19.54
CA GLU A 403 11.62 -4.68 19.92
C GLU A 403 10.21 -4.40 19.41
N VAL A 404 9.76 -3.13 19.45
CA VAL A 404 8.46 -2.71 18.92
C VAL A 404 8.37 -2.93 17.42
N VAL A 405 9.44 -2.62 16.68
CA VAL A 405 9.46 -2.77 15.21
C VAL A 405 9.50 -4.24 14.81
N ILE A 406 10.27 -5.08 15.52
CA ILE A 406 10.43 -6.50 15.22
C ILE A 406 9.25 -7.34 15.76
N ALA A 407 8.87 -7.15 17.03
CA ALA A 407 7.92 -7.99 17.76
C ALA A 407 6.59 -7.30 18.12
N GLY A 408 6.44 -6.01 17.80
CA GLY A 408 5.25 -5.23 18.12
C GLY A 408 5.22 -4.69 19.56
N TYR A 409 4.19 -3.90 19.87
CA TYR A 409 4.03 -3.26 21.19
C TYR A 409 3.75 -4.27 22.30
N GLN A 410 4.15 -3.92 23.53
CA GLN A 410 3.78 -4.67 24.72
C GLN A 410 2.25 -4.64 24.94
N LYS A 411 1.65 -5.79 25.19
CA LYS A 411 0.22 -5.90 25.53
C LYS A 411 0.00 -5.55 26.99
N LYS A 412 -0.59 -4.41 27.29
CA LYS A 412 -0.88 -3.96 28.65
C LYS A 412 -1.99 -4.76 29.36
N ASN A 413 -2.89 -5.38 28.60
CA ASN A 413 -4.10 -6.03 29.12
C ASN A 413 -4.05 -7.57 28.99
N ALA A 414 -2.92 -8.16 28.61
CA ALA A 414 -2.77 -9.62 28.57
C ALA A 414 -2.42 -10.11 29.97
N VAL A 415 -3.41 -10.61 30.68
CA VAL A 415 -3.21 -11.27 31.99
C VAL A 415 -3.03 -12.76 31.73
N LEU A 416 -1.78 -13.21 31.69
CA LEU A 416 -1.47 -14.64 31.72
C LEU A 416 -1.82 -15.21 33.12
N SER A 417 -2.41 -16.39 33.15
CA SER A 417 -2.54 -17.10 34.41
C SER A 417 -1.15 -17.44 35.00
N PRO A 418 -0.99 -17.58 36.31
CA PRO A 418 0.30 -17.94 36.93
C PRO A 418 0.92 -19.19 36.29
N LYS A 419 0.08 -20.17 35.92
CA LYS A 419 0.52 -21.40 35.25
C LYS A 419 1.05 -21.12 33.84
N GLU A 420 0.32 -20.34 33.03
CA GLU A 420 0.76 -19.96 31.69
C GLU A 420 2.03 -19.12 31.73
N LYS A 421 2.10 -18.14 32.67
CA LYS A 421 3.31 -17.31 32.83
C LYS A 421 4.53 -18.17 33.15
N MET A 422 4.39 -19.17 34.01
CA MET A 422 5.47 -20.11 34.36
C MET A 422 5.84 -20.99 33.15
N THR A 423 4.86 -21.48 32.40
CA THR A 423 5.11 -22.27 31.16
C THR A 423 5.90 -21.46 30.13
N VAL A 424 5.52 -20.18 29.90
CA VAL A 424 6.25 -19.29 29.00
C VAL A 424 7.67 -19.03 29.54
N ALA A 425 7.86 -18.87 30.86
CA ALA A 425 9.20 -18.67 31.41
C ALA A 425 10.11 -19.88 31.15
N TYR A 426 9.60 -21.11 31.35
CA TYR A 426 10.36 -22.31 30.98
C TYR A 426 10.64 -22.41 29.49
N HIS A 427 9.68 -22.05 28.66
CA HIS A 427 9.81 -22.04 27.20
C HIS A 427 10.98 -21.15 26.76
N GLU A 428 10.97 -19.88 27.19
CA GLU A 428 11.99 -18.89 26.82
C GLU A 428 13.38 -19.24 27.37
N ILE A 429 13.45 -19.72 28.63
CA ILE A 429 14.71 -20.20 29.20
C ILE A 429 15.18 -21.46 28.48
N GLY A 430 14.27 -22.31 28.00
CA GLY A 430 14.62 -23.48 27.18
C GLY A 430 15.40 -23.09 25.92
N HIS A 431 14.94 -22.08 25.20
CA HIS A 431 15.67 -21.54 24.05
C HIS A 431 17.03 -20.98 24.44
N ALA A 432 17.07 -20.14 25.48
CA ALA A 432 18.28 -19.47 25.93
C ALA A 432 19.35 -20.46 26.43
N LEU A 433 18.93 -21.46 27.19
CA LEU A 433 19.83 -22.45 27.79
C LEU A 433 20.41 -23.39 26.72
N VAL A 434 19.58 -23.88 25.80
CA VAL A 434 20.05 -24.68 24.66
C VAL A 434 21.03 -23.87 23.81
N ALA A 435 20.75 -22.59 23.55
CA ALA A 435 21.67 -21.72 22.80
C ALA A 435 23.01 -21.55 23.53
N ALA A 436 22.99 -21.24 24.83
CA ALA A 436 24.18 -20.95 25.62
C ALA A 436 25.10 -22.17 25.83
N LYS A 437 24.54 -23.40 25.78
CA LYS A 437 25.29 -24.64 25.97
C LYS A 437 25.78 -25.25 24.66
N GLN A 438 25.52 -24.61 23.52
CA GLN A 438 26.00 -25.03 22.22
C GLN A 438 27.15 -24.15 21.72
N THR A 439 28.02 -24.75 20.87
CA THR A 439 29.02 -24.01 20.10
C THR A 439 28.37 -23.21 18.98
N HIS A 440 28.97 -22.10 18.59
CA HIS A 440 28.56 -21.31 17.43
C HIS A 440 27.13 -20.73 17.50
N SER A 441 26.56 -20.58 18.70
CA SER A 441 25.31 -19.87 18.90
C SER A 441 25.55 -18.40 19.21
N ALA A 442 24.66 -17.53 18.68
CA ALA A 442 24.68 -16.12 19.04
C ALA A 442 24.43 -15.91 20.54
N PRO A 443 25.12 -14.98 21.19
CA PRO A 443 24.93 -14.72 22.62
C PRO A 443 23.49 -14.22 22.89
N VAL A 444 22.94 -14.69 23.99
CA VAL A 444 21.65 -14.22 24.50
C VAL A 444 21.81 -12.79 25.02
N GLN A 445 21.03 -11.88 24.53
CA GLN A 445 21.06 -10.47 24.95
C GLN A 445 19.93 -10.13 25.92
N LYS A 446 18.74 -10.67 25.70
CA LYS A 446 17.56 -10.40 26.51
C LYS A 446 16.57 -11.55 26.43
N ILE A 447 15.91 -11.83 27.54
CA ILE A 447 14.80 -12.80 27.62
C ILE A 447 13.62 -12.11 28.30
N THR A 448 12.43 -12.21 27.73
CA THR A 448 11.23 -11.59 28.31
C THR A 448 10.00 -12.49 28.11
N ILE A 449 9.11 -12.44 29.10
CA ILE A 449 7.80 -13.11 29.09
C ILE A 449 6.65 -12.10 29.02
N ILE A 450 6.94 -10.87 28.59
CA ILE A 450 5.93 -9.82 28.40
C ILE A 450 5.29 -10.01 27.01
N PRO A 451 3.98 -10.28 26.93
CA PRO A 451 3.30 -10.52 25.66
C PRO A 451 3.35 -9.31 24.72
N ARG A 452 3.52 -9.59 23.41
CA ARG A 452 3.59 -8.59 22.35
C ARG A 452 2.37 -8.64 21.43
N THR A 453 2.14 -7.58 20.67
CA THR A 453 1.00 -7.48 19.73
C THR A 453 1.14 -8.37 18.51
N SER A 454 2.34 -8.83 18.18
CA SER A 454 2.58 -9.85 17.14
C SER A 454 1.98 -11.22 17.47
N GLY A 455 1.58 -11.44 18.73
CA GLY A 455 1.06 -12.71 19.22
C GLY A 455 2.06 -13.51 20.05
N ALA A 456 3.33 -13.10 20.09
CA ALA A 456 4.33 -13.71 20.97
C ALA A 456 3.97 -13.48 22.44
N LEU A 457 4.05 -14.54 23.25
CA LEU A 457 3.83 -14.50 24.71
C LEU A 457 5.12 -14.18 25.47
N GLY A 458 6.25 -14.43 24.85
CA GLY A 458 7.59 -14.10 25.28
C GLY A 458 8.52 -14.12 24.07
N TYR A 459 9.79 -13.83 24.25
CA TYR A 459 10.84 -14.07 23.27
C TYR A 459 12.23 -14.03 23.89
N THR A 460 13.13 -14.77 23.28
CA THR A 460 14.56 -14.77 23.59
C THR A 460 15.32 -14.08 22.45
N MET A 461 15.92 -12.92 22.75
CA MET A 461 16.72 -12.18 21.80
C MET A 461 18.16 -12.66 21.80
N GLN A 462 18.61 -13.13 20.66
CA GLN A 462 20.00 -13.46 20.39
C GLN A 462 20.55 -12.47 19.37
N VAL A 463 21.74 -11.93 19.59
CA VAL A 463 22.35 -10.93 18.72
C VAL A 463 23.76 -11.37 18.35
N GLU A 464 23.97 -11.55 17.05
CA GLU A 464 25.29 -11.84 16.47
C GLU A 464 26.23 -10.63 16.68
N GLN A 465 27.50 -10.91 16.91
CA GLN A 465 28.51 -9.84 17.04
C GLN A 465 28.86 -9.21 15.69
N GLN A 466 28.75 -9.97 14.60
CA GLN A 466 29.01 -9.54 13.24
C GLN A 466 28.00 -10.18 12.28
N ASP A 467 27.77 -9.55 11.13
CA ASP A 467 26.94 -10.16 10.09
C ASP A 467 27.58 -11.43 9.55
N LYS A 468 26.81 -12.51 9.46
CA LYS A 468 27.28 -13.84 9.07
C LYS A 468 26.67 -14.21 7.72
N TYR A 469 27.54 -14.41 6.74
CA TYR A 469 27.13 -14.72 5.36
C TYR A 469 27.11 -16.22 5.04
N LEU A 470 27.89 -17.02 5.77
CA LEU A 470 27.95 -18.45 5.58
C LEU A 470 27.64 -19.18 6.89
N MET A 471 26.81 -20.21 6.82
CA MET A 471 26.49 -21.07 7.96
C MET A 471 26.88 -22.52 7.61
N THR A 472 27.56 -23.16 8.52
CA THR A 472 27.92 -24.60 8.41
C THR A 472 26.68 -25.47 8.72
N LYS A 473 26.77 -26.75 8.34
CA LYS A 473 25.75 -27.76 8.69
C LYS A 473 25.51 -27.81 10.21
N GLU A 474 26.60 -27.80 11.01
CA GLU A 474 26.54 -27.85 12.47
C GLU A 474 25.81 -26.63 13.02
N GLU A 475 26.10 -25.43 12.51
CA GLU A 475 25.43 -24.20 12.94
C GLU A 475 23.92 -24.19 12.68
N LEU A 476 23.51 -24.68 11.51
CA LEU A 476 22.09 -24.83 11.17
C LEU A 476 21.42 -25.87 12.07
N GLN A 477 22.08 -26.99 12.33
CA GLN A 477 21.59 -27.99 13.26
C GLN A 477 21.44 -27.42 14.69
N ASN A 478 22.43 -26.67 15.16
CA ASN A 478 22.39 -25.99 16.45
C ASN A 478 21.24 -24.98 16.54
N LYS A 479 21.00 -24.26 15.46
CA LYS A 479 19.87 -23.32 15.37
C LYS A 479 18.51 -24.04 15.43
N ILE A 480 18.38 -25.20 14.79
CA ILE A 480 17.19 -26.04 14.90
C ILE A 480 17.03 -26.56 16.33
N ALA A 481 18.11 -27.02 16.99
CA ALA A 481 18.05 -27.44 18.39
C ALA A 481 17.61 -26.31 19.31
N THR A 482 18.13 -25.10 19.12
CA THR A 482 17.71 -23.89 19.86
C THR A 482 16.21 -23.62 19.67
N LEU A 483 15.71 -23.66 18.43
CA LEU A 483 14.27 -23.46 18.15
C LEU A 483 13.39 -24.52 18.81
N THR A 484 13.87 -25.76 18.96
CA THR A 484 13.10 -26.79 19.66
C THR A 484 13.23 -26.75 21.18
N GLY A 485 14.14 -25.90 21.72
CA GLY A 485 14.47 -25.80 23.13
C GLY A 485 13.29 -25.40 24.03
N GLY A 486 12.44 -24.46 23.57
CA GLY A 486 11.26 -24.04 24.32
C GLY A 486 10.28 -25.18 24.57
N ARG A 487 9.94 -25.93 23.52
CA ARG A 487 9.08 -27.11 23.62
C ARG A 487 9.73 -28.22 24.46
N ALA A 488 11.03 -28.45 24.31
CA ALA A 488 11.75 -29.44 25.11
C ALA A 488 11.70 -29.10 26.60
N ALA A 489 11.79 -27.82 26.98
CA ALA A 489 11.64 -27.38 28.35
C ALA A 489 10.21 -27.63 28.90
N GLU A 490 9.18 -27.36 28.10
CA GLU A 490 7.80 -27.69 28.47
C GLU A 490 7.62 -29.18 28.74
N GLU A 491 8.13 -30.04 27.86
CA GLU A 491 8.05 -31.52 28.00
C GLU A 491 8.72 -32.03 29.30
N ILE A 492 9.92 -31.52 29.60
CA ILE A 492 10.69 -31.93 30.80
C ILE A 492 9.99 -31.51 32.09
N VAL A 493 9.43 -30.30 32.13
CA VAL A 493 8.94 -29.70 33.37
C VAL A 493 7.46 -29.97 33.61
N THR A 494 6.63 -29.84 32.59
CA THR A 494 5.17 -29.96 32.71
C THR A 494 4.64 -31.33 32.26
N GLY A 495 5.44 -32.13 31.59
CA GLY A 495 5.02 -33.40 30.99
C GLY A 495 3.98 -33.23 29.87
N THR A 496 3.72 -31.98 29.43
CA THR A 496 2.75 -31.64 28.39
C THR A 496 3.37 -30.67 27.38
N ILE A 497 2.72 -30.56 26.23
CA ILE A 497 3.13 -29.65 25.14
C ILE A 497 2.05 -28.62 24.93
N SER A 498 2.45 -27.38 24.71
CA SER A 498 1.52 -26.29 24.44
C SER A 498 1.53 -25.86 22.97
N THR A 499 0.60 -24.99 22.60
CA THR A 499 0.55 -24.37 21.26
C THR A 499 1.57 -23.23 21.10
N GLY A 500 2.31 -22.87 22.15
CA GLY A 500 3.27 -21.77 22.17
C GLY A 500 4.40 -21.95 21.16
N ALA A 501 4.86 -23.19 20.96
CA ALA A 501 5.95 -23.54 20.05
C ALA A 501 5.58 -23.52 18.55
N SER A 502 4.41 -23.02 18.14
CA SER A 502 3.95 -23.13 16.75
C SER A 502 4.88 -22.42 15.76
N ASN A 503 5.36 -21.23 16.09
CA ASN A 503 6.31 -20.48 15.26
C ASN A 503 7.69 -21.16 15.21
N ASP A 504 8.15 -21.70 16.32
CA ASP A 504 9.46 -22.38 16.40
C ASP A 504 9.47 -23.67 15.56
N ILE A 505 8.36 -24.40 15.58
CA ILE A 505 8.16 -25.60 14.73
C ILE A 505 8.19 -25.21 13.27
N GLU A 506 7.53 -24.11 12.89
CA GLU A 506 7.55 -23.63 11.49
C GLU A 506 8.98 -23.24 11.05
N GLN A 507 9.70 -22.48 11.88
CA GLN A 507 11.07 -22.04 11.60
C GLN A 507 12.04 -23.22 11.54
N ALA A 508 11.96 -24.15 12.50
CA ALA A 508 12.77 -25.37 12.53
C ALA A 508 12.54 -26.22 11.26
N THR A 509 11.27 -26.37 10.86
CA THR A 509 10.90 -27.11 9.64
C THR A 509 11.44 -26.44 8.38
N LYS A 510 11.32 -25.11 8.26
CA LYS A 510 11.88 -24.34 7.14
C LYS A 510 13.39 -24.50 7.03
N LEU A 511 14.11 -24.39 8.15
CA LEU A 511 15.56 -24.58 8.17
C LEU A 511 15.97 -26.01 7.80
N ALA A 512 15.32 -27.02 8.37
CA ALA A 512 15.60 -28.43 8.07
C ALA A 512 15.33 -28.72 6.59
N ARG A 513 14.23 -28.20 6.03
CA ARG A 513 13.92 -28.34 4.61
C ARG A 513 15.00 -27.68 3.74
N ALA A 514 15.38 -26.43 4.04
CA ALA A 514 16.41 -25.72 3.29
C ALA A 514 17.79 -26.45 3.32
N MET A 515 18.16 -27.04 4.48
CA MET A 515 19.38 -27.85 4.59
C MET A 515 19.39 -29.01 3.58
N ILE A 516 18.23 -29.63 3.36
CA ILE A 516 18.07 -30.80 2.50
C ILE A 516 17.95 -30.39 1.03
N THR A 517 16.97 -29.52 0.73
CA THR A 517 16.52 -29.24 -0.64
C THR A 517 17.34 -28.17 -1.35
N ARG A 518 17.99 -27.27 -0.58
CA ARG A 518 18.66 -26.08 -1.12
C ARG A 518 20.17 -26.11 -0.92
N TYR A 519 20.64 -26.57 0.24
CA TYR A 519 22.07 -26.51 0.58
C TYR A 519 22.80 -27.84 0.41
N GLY A 520 22.09 -28.94 0.10
CA GLY A 520 22.68 -30.22 -0.12
C GLY A 520 23.46 -30.76 1.08
N MET A 521 23.00 -30.48 2.32
CA MET A 521 23.71 -30.82 3.56
C MET A 521 23.34 -32.20 4.11
N THR A 522 22.91 -33.12 3.24
CA THR A 522 22.61 -34.51 3.60
C THR A 522 23.40 -35.45 2.71
N GLU A 523 23.68 -36.67 3.20
CA GLU A 523 24.43 -37.69 2.42
C GLU A 523 23.60 -38.27 1.27
N GLU A 524 22.26 -38.30 1.44
CA GLU A 524 21.35 -38.89 0.46
C GLU A 524 21.16 -38.03 -0.80
N PHE A 525 21.18 -36.71 -0.65
CA PHE A 525 20.89 -35.78 -1.75
C PHE A 525 22.13 -34.98 -2.19
N ASP A 526 23.14 -34.87 -1.31
CA ASP A 526 24.42 -34.21 -1.55
C ASP A 526 24.25 -32.90 -2.36
N MET A 527 24.99 -32.69 -3.43
CA MET A 527 25.02 -31.46 -4.25
C MET A 527 23.87 -31.36 -5.27
N VAL A 528 22.68 -31.84 -4.94
CA VAL A 528 21.52 -31.76 -5.83
C VAL A 528 20.49 -30.75 -5.29
N ALA A 529 20.18 -29.73 -6.08
CA ALA A 529 19.12 -28.77 -5.74
C ALA A 529 17.73 -29.35 -6.03
N MET A 530 16.92 -29.53 -5.00
CA MET A 530 15.58 -30.11 -5.06
C MET A 530 14.47 -29.08 -5.07
N GLU A 531 14.81 -27.79 -4.95
CA GLU A 531 13.86 -26.69 -4.99
C GLU A 531 14.37 -25.52 -5.82
N THR A 532 13.40 -24.75 -6.36
CA THR A 532 13.64 -23.48 -7.02
C THR A 532 13.07 -22.37 -6.16
N VAL A 533 13.85 -21.33 -5.89
CA VAL A 533 13.40 -20.16 -5.13
C VAL A 533 12.65 -19.22 -6.06
N ASN A 534 11.39 -18.97 -5.77
CA ASN A 534 10.58 -17.93 -6.37
C ASN A 534 10.47 -16.79 -5.33
N ASN A 535 10.38 -15.54 -5.77
CA ASN A 535 10.25 -14.37 -4.87
C ASN A 535 11.46 -14.19 -3.93
N GLN A 536 12.66 -14.09 -4.49
CA GLN A 536 13.91 -13.96 -3.74
C GLN A 536 13.89 -12.89 -2.63
N TYR A 537 13.17 -11.78 -2.83
CA TYR A 537 13.13 -10.63 -1.92
C TYR A 537 11.83 -10.51 -1.08
N LEU A 538 10.86 -11.41 -1.24
CA LEU A 538 9.54 -11.33 -0.59
C LEU A 538 9.19 -12.60 0.19
N GLY A 539 10.14 -13.17 0.90
CA GLY A 539 9.89 -14.31 1.77
C GLY A 539 10.22 -15.66 1.15
N GLY A 540 10.74 -15.70 -0.08
CA GLY A 540 11.35 -16.89 -0.66
C GLY A 540 10.38 -18.04 -0.86
N ASP A 541 9.23 -17.81 -1.50
CA ASP A 541 8.39 -18.93 -1.93
C ASP A 541 9.21 -19.90 -2.76
N THR A 542 9.22 -21.18 -2.37
CA THR A 542 9.96 -22.22 -3.05
C THR A 542 9.00 -23.20 -3.71
N SER A 543 9.37 -23.67 -4.88
CA SER A 543 8.72 -24.80 -5.54
C SER A 543 9.65 -25.98 -5.63
N LEU A 544 9.17 -27.17 -5.23
CA LEU A 544 9.93 -28.39 -5.33
C LEU A 544 10.11 -28.78 -6.81
N ALA A 545 11.36 -29.10 -7.18
CA ALA A 545 11.78 -29.49 -8.53
C ALA A 545 12.16 -30.96 -8.56
N CYS A 546 11.36 -31.85 -7.94
CA CYS A 546 11.63 -33.25 -7.82
C CYS A 546 10.36 -34.11 -7.94
N SER A 547 10.51 -35.44 -8.11
CA SER A 547 9.40 -36.38 -8.19
C SER A 547 8.65 -36.51 -6.87
N ALA A 548 7.40 -37.00 -6.91
CA ALA A 548 6.59 -37.24 -5.70
C ALA A 548 7.26 -38.25 -4.74
N GLU A 549 8.01 -39.22 -5.28
CA GLU A 549 8.75 -40.18 -4.47
C GLU A 549 9.92 -39.53 -3.73
N THR A 550 10.67 -38.67 -4.40
CA THR A 550 11.72 -37.85 -3.78
C THR A 550 11.15 -36.90 -2.73
N GLN A 551 9.97 -36.29 -2.96
CA GLN A 551 9.31 -35.44 -1.98
C GLN A 551 9.02 -36.20 -0.69
N LYS A 552 8.54 -37.45 -0.79
CA LYS A 552 8.35 -38.30 0.40
C LYS A 552 9.65 -38.52 1.17
N GLN A 553 10.76 -38.82 0.49
CA GLN A 553 12.06 -38.98 1.14
C GLN A 553 12.54 -37.70 1.80
N ILE A 554 12.34 -36.54 1.17
CA ILE A 554 12.64 -35.23 1.75
C ILE A 554 11.82 -35.02 3.04
N ASP A 555 10.51 -35.30 3.02
CA ASP A 555 9.66 -35.12 4.20
C ASP A 555 10.06 -36.04 5.36
N GLU A 556 10.40 -37.33 5.07
CA GLU A 556 10.93 -38.26 6.07
C GLU A 556 12.24 -37.73 6.67
N LYS A 557 13.13 -37.17 5.84
CA LYS A 557 14.43 -36.65 6.30
C LYS A 557 14.28 -35.35 7.09
N VAL A 558 13.35 -34.47 6.73
CA VAL A 558 13.02 -33.27 7.53
C VAL A 558 12.57 -33.67 8.93
N VAL A 559 11.69 -34.67 9.03
CA VAL A 559 11.23 -35.19 10.34
C VAL A 559 12.41 -35.77 11.14
N GLU A 560 13.30 -36.51 10.49
CA GLU A 560 14.48 -37.08 11.15
C GLU A 560 15.42 -36.00 11.70
N VAL A 561 15.74 -34.97 10.89
CA VAL A 561 16.60 -33.85 11.31
C VAL A 561 16.00 -33.11 12.49
N VAL A 562 14.72 -32.73 12.42
CA VAL A 562 14.06 -32.00 13.50
C VAL A 562 14.00 -32.86 14.79
N LYS A 563 13.64 -34.13 14.69
CA LYS A 563 13.63 -35.05 15.84
C LYS A 563 15.01 -35.23 16.48
N THR A 564 16.06 -35.35 15.68
CA THR A 564 17.43 -35.49 16.17
C THR A 564 17.87 -34.24 16.94
N GLN A 565 17.55 -33.04 16.42
CA GLN A 565 17.92 -31.81 17.08
C GLN A 565 17.05 -31.54 18.31
N HIS A 566 15.77 -31.92 18.28
CA HIS A 566 14.91 -31.86 19.44
C HIS A 566 15.41 -32.78 20.58
N LYS A 567 15.85 -34.00 20.24
CA LYS A 567 16.48 -34.90 21.23
C LYS A 567 17.75 -34.27 21.83
N LYS A 568 18.59 -33.63 21.01
CA LYS A 568 19.78 -32.90 21.48
C LYS A 568 19.38 -31.80 22.48
N ALA A 569 18.31 -31.05 22.19
CA ALA A 569 17.80 -30.03 23.10
C ALA A 569 17.32 -30.64 24.44
N LEU A 570 16.58 -31.76 24.38
CA LEU A 570 16.17 -32.50 25.57
C LEU A 570 17.36 -32.96 26.41
N ASP A 571 18.41 -33.52 25.79
CA ASP A 571 19.61 -33.98 26.49
C ASP A 571 20.32 -32.80 27.18
N ILE A 572 20.53 -31.67 26.49
CA ILE A 572 21.13 -30.44 27.05
C ILE A 572 20.33 -29.94 28.27
N LEU A 573 19.02 -29.88 28.14
CA LEU A 573 18.15 -29.37 29.22
C LEU A 573 18.09 -30.32 30.41
N ASN A 574 18.10 -31.62 30.19
CA ASN A 574 18.14 -32.62 31.27
C ASN A 574 19.45 -32.55 32.06
N GLU A 575 20.58 -32.39 31.39
CA GLU A 575 21.90 -32.22 32.03
C GLU A 575 21.98 -30.92 32.86
N ASN A 576 21.18 -29.90 32.50
CA ASN A 576 21.19 -28.59 33.16
C ASN A 576 19.85 -28.28 33.85
N LYS A 577 19.14 -29.30 34.32
CA LYS A 577 17.77 -29.17 34.86
C LYS A 577 17.67 -28.20 36.06
N ASP A 578 18.63 -28.23 36.96
CA ASP A 578 18.65 -27.33 38.13
C ASP A 578 18.76 -25.86 37.68
N LYS A 579 19.62 -25.57 36.70
CA LYS A 579 19.77 -24.24 36.13
C LYS A 579 18.52 -23.80 35.35
N LEU A 580 17.86 -24.72 34.64
CA LEU A 580 16.57 -24.46 33.98
C LEU A 580 15.52 -23.97 35.00
N HIS A 581 15.42 -24.65 36.14
CA HIS A 581 14.48 -24.24 37.21
C HIS A 581 14.88 -22.90 37.87
N GLU A 582 16.14 -22.69 38.15
CA GLU A 582 16.66 -21.45 38.75
C GLU A 582 16.37 -20.24 37.86
N LEU A 583 16.74 -20.33 36.58
CA LEU A 583 16.58 -19.27 35.59
C LEU A 583 15.10 -19.00 35.30
N ALA A 584 14.27 -20.05 35.17
CA ALA A 584 12.83 -19.87 34.91
C ALA A 584 12.12 -19.17 36.05
N ASN A 585 12.43 -19.51 37.30
CA ASN A 585 11.88 -18.82 38.47
C ASN A 585 12.35 -17.35 38.52
N PHE A 586 13.62 -17.09 38.24
CA PHE A 586 14.14 -15.73 38.20
C PHE A 586 13.47 -14.90 37.09
N LEU A 587 13.26 -15.48 35.91
CA LEU A 587 12.53 -14.83 34.81
C LEU A 587 11.05 -14.62 35.14
N TYR A 588 10.40 -15.58 35.81
CA TYR A 588 9.02 -15.47 36.27
C TYR A 588 8.80 -14.26 37.19
N GLU A 589 9.75 -14.01 38.11
CA GLU A 589 9.70 -12.90 39.05
C GLU A 589 10.01 -11.56 38.40
N LYS A 590 11.06 -11.49 37.57
CA LYS A 590 11.52 -10.26 36.94
C LYS A 590 10.79 -9.90 35.65
N GLU A 591 10.12 -10.85 34.99
CA GLU A 591 9.46 -10.76 33.69
C GLU A 591 10.39 -10.44 32.51
N THR A 592 11.56 -9.87 32.76
CA THR A 592 12.60 -9.57 31.77
C THR A 592 13.96 -9.65 32.44
N ILE A 593 14.89 -10.38 31.81
CA ILE A 593 16.28 -10.50 32.25
C ILE A 593 17.25 -10.16 31.10
N THR A 594 18.39 -9.58 31.47
CA THR A 594 19.46 -9.31 30.49
C THR A 594 20.32 -10.56 30.25
N GLY A 595 21.04 -10.60 29.13
CA GLY A 595 21.98 -11.67 28.85
C GLY A 595 23.09 -11.80 29.90
N GLU A 596 23.54 -10.68 30.48
CA GLU A 596 24.52 -10.67 31.57
C GLU A 596 23.98 -11.34 32.85
N GLU A 597 22.74 -11.04 33.22
CA GLU A 597 22.08 -11.68 34.37
C GLU A 597 21.87 -13.17 34.13
N PHE A 598 21.45 -13.55 32.92
CA PHE A 598 21.30 -14.93 32.52
C PHE A 598 22.63 -15.70 32.62
N MET A 599 23.72 -15.17 32.01
CA MET A 599 25.03 -15.81 32.04
C MET A 599 25.60 -15.93 33.47
N ARG A 600 25.45 -14.89 34.28
CA ARG A 600 25.88 -14.92 35.68
C ARG A 600 25.25 -16.07 36.48
N ILE A 601 23.95 -16.33 36.28
CA ILE A 601 23.25 -17.43 36.95
C ILE A 601 23.65 -18.78 36.34
N LEU A 602 23.88 -18.84 35.03
CA LEU A 602 24.27 -20.06 34.33
C LEU A 602 25.66 -20.54 34.72
N GLU A 603 26.59 -19.63 35.04
CA GLU A 603 27.98 -19.89 35.39
C GLU A 603 28.21 -20.04 36.91
N SER A 604 27.27 -19.62 37.75
CA SER A 604 27.30 -19.81 39.20
C SER A 604 27.01 -21.27 39.58
#